data_6be4d2580277460bdaee8bb16433321c
#
_entry.id   6be4d2580277460bdaee8bb16433321c
#
_cell.length_a   1.000
_cell.length_b   1.000
_cell.length_c   1.000
_cell.angle_alpha   90.00
_cell.angle_beta   90.00
_cell.angle_gamma   90.00
#
_symmetry.space_group_name_H-M   'P 1'
#
loop_
_entity.id
_entity.type
_entity.pdbx_description
1 polymer ?
#
loop_
_entity_poly.entity_id
_entity_poly.type
_entity_poly.pdbx_seq_one_letter_code
_entity_poly.pdbx_strand_id
1 'polypeptide(L)' 'MTKRPAPLAGRRILDLSRVLAGPWSTMILADLGAEVIKVENPRGGDDTRAWGPPDAAGESAYYLCANRNKKSVAI' A
#
# COMPACT_ATOMS: atom_id res chain seq x y z
N MET A 1 -5.24 24.38 17.69
CA MET A 1 -6.23 23.46 17.10
C MET A 1 -5.92 22.05 17.54
N THR A 2 -6.90 21.38 18.10
CA THR A 2 -6.73 20.00 18.57
C THR A 2 -6.84 19.06 17.39
N LYS A 3 -5.81 18.28 17.15
CA LYS A 3 -5.86 17.23 16.12
C LYS A 3 -6.63 16.04 16.65
N ARG A 4 -7.63 15.62 15.93
CA ARG A 4 -8.30 14.36 16.23
C ARG A 4 -7.40 13.21 15.78
N PRO A 5 -7.30 12.13 16.59
CA PRO A 5 -6.60 10.94 16.09
C PRO A 5 -7.31 10.40 14.86
N ALA A 6 -6.54 9.81 13.96
CA ALA A 6 -7.12 9.17 12.79
C ALA A 6 -8.02 8.00 13.23
N PRO A 7 -9.12 7.72 12.50
CA PRO A 7 -10.10 6.72 12.91
C PRO A 7 -9.52 5.35 13.21
N LEU A 8 -8.47 4.94 12.48
CA LEU A 8 -7.84 3.63 12.63
C LEU A 8 -6.47 3.69 13.29
N ALA A 9 -6.15 4.80 13.95
CA ALA A 9 -4.89 4.91 14.69
C ALA A 9 -4.73 3.76 15.67
N GLY A 10 -3.55 3.15 15.71
CA GLY A 10 -3.27 2.00 16.57
C GLY A 10 -3.69 0.65 15.98
N ARG A 11 -4.35 0.63 14.85
CA ARG A 11 -4.68 -0.62 14.16
C ARG A 11 -3.55 -1.02 13.22
N ARG A 12 -3.27 -2.31 13.19
CA ARG A 12 -2.24 -2.88 12.30
C ARG A 12 -2.90 -3.90 11.39
N ILE A 13 -2.62 -3.80 10.09
CA ILE A 13 -3.23 -4.63 9.06
C ILE A 13 -2.12 -5.33 8.29
N LEU A 14 -2.24 -6.64 8.16
CA LEU A 14 -1.37 -7.44 7.31
C LEU A 14 -2.04 -7.58 5.95
N ASP A 15 -1.43 -7.00 4.92
CA ASP A 15 -1.98 -6.97 3.57
C ASP A 15 -1.29 -8.03 2.71
N LEU A 16 -2.01 -9.08 2.38
CA LEU A 16 -1.53 -10.16 1.52
C LEU A 16 -2.06 -10.03 0.10
N SER A 17 -2.72 -8.92 -0.22
CA SER A 17 -3.35 -8.72 -1.52
C SER A 17 -2.37 -8.19 -2.56
N ARG A 18 -2.77 -8.30 -3.83
CA ARG A 18 -2.00 -7.79 -4.98
C ARG A 18 -2.92 -7.21 -6.02
N VAL A 19 -2.33 -6.47 -6.93
CA VAL A 19 -2.91 -5.82 -8.08
C VAL A 19 -3.74 -4.61 -7.70
N LEU A 20 -5.06 -4.68 -7.60
CA LEU A 20 -5.87 -3.46 -7.44
C LEU A 20 -6.90 -3.52 -6.32
N ALA A 21 -7.89 -4.41 -6.38
CA ALA A 21 -9.04 -4.34 -5.49
C ALA A 21 -8.67 -4.47 -4.01
N GLY A 22 -7.87 -5.46 -3.66
CA GLY A 22 -7.37 -5.63 -2.31
C GLY A 22 -6.45 -4.49 -1.89
N PRO A 23 -5.40 -4.18 -2.69
CA PRO A 23 -4.50 -3.06 -2.37
C PRO A 23 -5.22 -1.71 -2.26
N TRP A 24 -6.21 -1.43 -3.08
CA TRP A 24 -7.00 -0.21 -3.00
C TRP A 24 -7.74 -0.13 -1.65
N SER A 25 -8.37 -1.24 -1.23
CA SER A 25 -9.07 -1.32 0.06
C SER A 25 -8.14 -1.05 1.24
N THR A 26 -6.99 -1.71 1.26
CA THR A 26 -6.03 -1.54 2.36
C THR A 26 -5.37 -0.17 2.33
N MET A 27 -5.21 0.43 1.15
CA MET A 27 -4.73 1.80 1.04
C MET A 27 -5.70 2.78 1.70
N ILE A 28 -7.00 2.60 1.52
CA ILE A 28 -8.02 3.42 2.19
C ILE A 28 -7.88 3.29 3.71
N LEU A 29 -7.66 2.08 4.20
CA LEU A 29 -7.46 1.86 5.63
C LEU A 29 -6.18 2.53 6.13
N ALA A 30 -5.12 2.51 5.34
CA ALA A 30 -3.88 3.21 5.66
C ALA A 30 -4.10 4.72 5.72
N ASP A 31 -4.85 5.27 4.78
CA ASP A 31 -5.17 6.70 4.77
C ASP A 31 -5.99 7.11 6.00
N LEU A 32 -6.75 6.18 6.58
CA LEU A 32 -7.51 6.40 7.81
C LEU A 32 -6.68 6.18 9.08
N GLY A 33 -5.40 5.93 8.96
CA GLY A 33 -4.48 5.88 10.09
C GLY A 33 -4.01 4.49 10.49
N ALA A 34 -4.46 3.41 9.84
CA ALA A 34 -3.97 2.07 10.14
C ALA A 34 -2.52 1.92 9.68
N GLU A 35 -1.73 1.15 10.42
CA GLU A 35 -0.43 0.71 9.93
C GLU A 35 -0.65 -0.50 9.03
N VAL A 36 -0.44 -0.35 7.74
CA VAL A 36 -0.60 -1.43 6.77
C VAL A 36 0.77 -1.97 6.39
N ILE A 37 0.98 -3.25 6.62
CA ILE A 37 2.20 -3.96 6.25
C ILE A 37 1.85 -4.87 5.08
N LYS A 38 2.34 -4.49 3.90
CA LYS A 38 2.12 -5.27 2.68
C LYS A 38 3.20 -6.33 2.56
N VAL A 39 2.77 -7.58 2.52
CA VAL A 39 3.68 -8.72 2.28
C VAL A 39 3.76 -8.94 0.78
N GLU A 40 4.97 -8.89 0.24
CA GLU A 40 5.21 -9.04 -1.18
C GLU A 40 6.11 -10.25 -1.47
N ASN A 41 5.96 -10.81 -2.67
CA ASN A 41 6.83 -11.84 -3.17
C ASN A 41 8.26 -11.29 -3.26
N PRO A 42 9.28 -11.98 -2.71
CA PRO A 42 10.66 -11.52 -2.81
C PRO A 42 11.21 -11.51 -4.24
N ARG A 43 10.53 -12.16 -5.18
CA ARG A 43 10.94 -12.24 -6.58
C ARG A 43 10.28 -11.14 -7.44
N GLY A 44 10.27 -9.90 -6.98
CA GLY A 44 9.77 -8.78 -7.77
C GLY A 44 8.56 -8.07 -7.15
N GLY A 45 8.01 -8.58 -6.06
CA GLY A 45 6.92 -7.93 -5.36
C GLY A 45 5.57 -8.05 -6.05
N ASP A 46 4.72 -7.07 -5.83
CA ASP A 46 3.42 -6.99 -6.49
C ASP A 46 3.61 -6.90 -8.01
N ASP A 47 2.79 -7.61 -8.77
CA ASP A 47 2.87 -7.63 -10.24
C ASP A 47 2.81 -6.22 -10.83
N THR A 48 2.08 -5.32 -10.20
CA THR A 48 1.93 -3.93 -10.67
C THR A 48 3.22 -3.12 -10.61
N ARG A 49 4.23 -3.55 -9.86
CA ARG A 49 5.54 -2.89 -9.86
C ARG A 49 6.20 -2.90 -11.23
N ALA A 50 5.91 -3.91 -12.05
CA ALA A 50 6.44 -4.05 -13.40
C ALA A 50 5.54 -3.43 -14.48
N TRP A 51 4.43 -2.84 -14.11
CA TRP A 51 3.43 -2.32 -15.04
C TRP A 51 3.68 -0.85 -15.37
N GLY A 52 4.72 -0.58 -16.09
CA GLY A 52 5.05 0.73 -16.64
C GLY A 52 5.22 0.64 -18.16
N PRO A 53 5.24 1.77 -18.86
CA PRO A 53 4.76 3.08 -18.46
C PRO A 53 3.25 3.13 -18.21
N PRO A 54 2.72 4.11 -17.44
CA PRO A 54 3.45 5.26 -16.90
C PRO A 54 4.20 4.93 -15.60
N ASP A 55 5.32 5.62 -15.39
CA ASP A 55 6.11 5.53 -14.18
C ASP A 55 6.15 6.89 -13.48
N ALA A 56 6.35 6.88 -12.17
CA ALA A 56 6.54 8.08 -11.36
C ALA A 56 7.73 7.87 -10.45
N ALA A 57 8.70 8.78 -10.49
CA ALA A 57 9.93 8.71 -9.68
C ALA A 57 10.65 7.35 -9.80
N GLY A 58 10.66 6.77 -11.00
CA GLY A 58 11.33 5.50 -11.25
C GLY A 58 10.54 4.25 -10.86
N GLU A 59 9.28 4.43 -10.42
CA GLU A 59 8.42 3.32 -10.03
C GLU A 59 7.13 3.32 -10.83
N SER A 60 6.50 2.14 -10.95
CA SER A 60 5.21 2.03 -11.65
C SER A 60 4.15 2.91 -11.01
N ALA A 61 3.55 3.79 -11.80
CA ALA A 61 2.45 4.63 -11.32
C ALA A 61 1.24 3.78 -10.90
N TYR A 62 1.03 2.65 -11.55
CA TYR A 62 -0.05 1.73 -11.19
C TYR A 62 0.14 1.17 -9.77
N TYR A 63 1.37 0.78 -9.42
CA TYR A 63 1.67 0.32 -8.07
C TYR A 63 1.44 1.45 -7.06
N LEU A 64 1.95 2.64 -7.35
CA LEU A 64 1.87 3.76 -6.41
C LEU A 64 0.43 4.20 -6.15
N CYS A 65 -0.45 4.11 -7.13
CA CYS A 65 -1.83 4.58 -6.98
C CYS A 65 -2.66 3.77 -5.99
N ALA A 66 -2.25 2.54 -5.67
CA ALA A 66 -2.99 1.67 -4.77
C ALA A 66 -2.21 1.30 -3.50
N ASN A 67 -1.00 1.80 -3.32
CA ASN A 67 -0.14 1.33 -2.23
C ASN A 67 0.52 2.44 -1.40
N ARG A 68 0.04 3.66 -1.49
CA ARG A 68 0.57 4.74 -0.65
C ARG A 68 0.32 4.47 0.82
N ASN A 69 1.18 5.00 1.68
CA ASN A 69 1.09 4.88 3.13
C ASN A 69 1.24 3.46 3.67
N LYS A 70 1.74 2.53 2.86
CA LYS A 70 2.00 1.17 3.30
C LYS A 70 3.49 0.94 3.52
N LYS A 71 3.81 0.03 4.43
CA LYS A 71 5.14 -0.55 4.55
C LYS A 71 5.17 -1.84 3.75
N SER A 72 6.27 -2.11 3.07
CA SER A 72 6.42 -3.32 2.27
C SER A 72 7.46 -4.24 2.90
N VAL A 73 7.13 -5.53 2.96
CA VAL A 73 8.03 -6.57 3.46
C VAL A 73 8.04 -7.72 2.45
N ALA A 74 9.21 -8.08 1.98
CA ALA A 74 9.38 -9.21 1.07
C ALA A 74 9.70 -10.47 1.88
N ILE A 75 8.84 -11.44 1.76
CA ILE A 75 8.99 -12.72 2.48
C ILE A 75 8.90 -13.89 1.51
#